data_f9e73178b1af72ada8209db368fe4df6
#
_entry.id   f9e73178b1af72ada8209db368fe4df6
#
_cell.length_a   1.000
_cell.length_b   1.000
_cell.length_c   1.000
_cell.angle_alpha   90.00
_cell.angle_beta   90.00
_cell.angle_gamma   90.00
#
_symmetry.space_group_name_H-M   'P 1'
#
loop_
_entity.id
_entity.type
_entity.pdbx_description
1 polymer ?
#
loop_
_entity_poly.entity_id
_entity_poly.type
_entity_poly.pdbx_seq_one_letter_code
_entity_poly.pdbx_strand_id
1 'polypeptide(L)'
;MTVKPGYNYYCDISVKFGLVPVKISSVIRVDSETSFHGEGTAMGKTIGFKNGVIEDGRYCFSVTAKGMTAAIEASLNPDGSIAGTATLAGSKPIPCKGNVTREEKA
;
A
#
# COMPACT_ATOMS: atom_id res chain seq x y z
N MET A 1 -13.89 0.59 -6.67
CA MET A 1 -13.34 -0.74 -7.00
C MET A 1 -13.39 -1.63 -5.76
N THR A 2 -13.79 -2.85 -5.91
CA THR A 2 -13.88 -3.81 -4.78
C THR A 2 -12.85 -4.90 -4.98
N VAL A 3 -12.02 -5.14 -3.96
CA VAL A 3 -11.04 -6.21 -4.02
C VAL A 3 -11.67 -7.54 -3.64
N LYS A 4 -11.15 -8.62 -4.21
CA LYS A 4 -11.68 -9.98 -4.03
C LYS A 4 -10.62 -10.88 -3.42
N PRO A 5 -10.97 -11.71 -2.42
CA PRO A 5 -10.05 -12.73 -1.92
C PRO A 5 -9.56 -13.65 -3.04
N GLY A 6 -8.30 -14.04 -2.97
CA GLY A 6 -7.68 -14.89 -3.98
C GLY A 6 -7.20 -14.15 -5.23
N TYR A 7 -7.20 -12.83 -5.19
CA TYR A 7 -6.70 -12.00 -6.29
C TYR A 7 -5.52 -11.15 -5.83
N ASN A 8 -4.67 -10.82 -6.78
CA ASN A 8 -3.54 -9.90 -6.59
C ASN A 8 -3.84 -8.60 -7.31
N TYR A 9 -3.53 -7.48 -6.68
CA TYR A 9 -3.73 -6.14 -7.25
C TYR A 9 -2.40 -5.44 -7.35
N TYR A 10 -2.03 -5.07 -8.56
CA TYR A 10 -0.79 -4.36 -8.83
C TYR A 10 -1.07 -2.87 -8.79
N CYS A 11 -0.27 -2.14 -8.04
CA CYS A 11 -0.49 -0.72 -7.76
C CYS A 11 0.77 0.08 -8.01
N ASP A 12 0.59 1.28 -8.55
CA ASP A 12 1.64 2.29 -8.62
C ASP A 12 1.31 3.36 -7.60
N ILE A 13 2.23 3.59 -6.68
CA ILE A 13 2.06 4.52 -5.57
C ILE A 13 3.15 5.58 -5.64
N SER A 14 2.78 6.83 -5.37
CA SER A 14 3.72 7.93 -5.26
C SER A 14 3.64 8.52 -3.86
N VAL A 15 4.80 8.63 -3.21
CA VAL A 15 4.93 9.23 -1.88
C VAL A 15 5.92 10.38 -2.01
N LYS A 16 5.54 11.55 -1.51
CA LYS A 16 6.38 12.72 -1.60
C LYS A 16 7.09 12.98 -0.27
N PHE A 17 8.39 12.72 -0.25
CA PHE A 17 9.24 13.01 0.90
C PHE A 17 9.86 14.39 0.69
N GLY A 18 9.29 15.42 1.35
CA GLY A 18 9.70 16.79 1.11
C GLY A 18 9.41 17.22 -0.33
N LEU A 19 10.46 17.53 -1.09
CA LEU A 19 10.35 17.90 -2.51
C LEU A 19 10.63 16.74 -3.45
N VAL A 20 10.99 15.56 -2.93
CA VAL A 20 11.39 14.41 -3.74
C VAL A 20 10.25 13.39 -3.81
N PRO A 21 9.66 13.17 -4.99
CA PRO A 21 8.67 12.10 -5.14
C PRO A 21 9.38 10.75 -5.24
N VAL A 22 8.86 9.77 -4.53
CA VAL A 22 9.33 8.38 -4.59
C VAL A 22 8.19 7.54 -5.17
N LYS A 23 8.50 6.80 -6.23
CA LYS A 23 7.54 5.89 -6.86
C LYS A 23 7.74 4.49 -6.32
N ILE A 24 6.64 3.86 -5.97
CA ILE A 24 6.63 2.51 -5.41
C ILE A 24 5.72 1.65 -6.27
N SER A 25 6.24 0.53 -6.75
CA SER A 25 5.44 -0.50 -7.40
C SER A 25 5.07 -1.54 -6.35
N SER A 26 3.81 -1.76 -6.12
CA SER A 26 3.39 -2.69 -5.07
C SER A 26 2.42 -3.74 -5.58
N VAL A 27 2.40 -4.87 -4.87
CA VAL A 27 1.44 -5.95 -5.10
C VAL A 27 0.71 -6.20 -3.79
N ILE A 28 -0.60 -6.12 -3.84
CA ILE A 28 -1.47 -6.44 -2.72
C ILE A 28 -2.09 -7.80 -3.00
N ARG A 29 -1.86 -8.75 -2.12
CA ARG A 29 -2.40 -10.11 -2.22
C ARG A 29 -3.50 -10.27 -1.19
N VAL A 30 -4.73 -10.36 -1.66
CA VAL A 30 -5.91 -10.37 -0.77
C VAL A 30 -6.17 -11.80 -0.30
N ASP A 31 -6.03 -12.03 1.00
CA ASP A 31 -6.17 -13.35 1.61
C ASP A 31 -7.61 -13.64 2.00
N SER A 32 -8.33 -12.62 2.47
CA SER A 32 -9.72 -12.72 2.87
C SER A 32 -10.37 -11.34 2.71
N GLU A 33 -11.63 -11.23 3.09
CA GLU A 33 -12.33 -9.94 3.05
C GLU A 33 -11.75 -8.90 4.01
N THR A 34 -10.95 -9.36 5.00
CA THR A 34 -10.40 -8.49 6.04
C THR A 34 -8.88 -8.52 6.14
N SER A 35 -8.20 -9.32 5.33
CA SER A 35 -6.75 -9.47 5.44
C SER A 35 -6.04 -9.52 4.10
N PHE A 36 -4.82 -9.00 4.09
CA PHE A 36 -3.96 -9.04 2.92
C PHE A 36 -2.49 -9.01 3.33
N HIS A 37 -1.63 -9.36 2.40
CA HIS A 37 -0.19 -9.21 2.51
C HIS A 37 0.35 -8.75 1.17
N GLY A 38 1.62 -8.49 1.06
CA GLY A 38 2.19 -8.08 -0.21
C GLY A 38 3.62 -7.61 -0.12
N GLU A 39 4.03 -6.90 -1.16
CA GLU A 39 5.36 -6.33 -1.24
C GLU A 39 5.33 -5.04 -2.05
N GLY A 40 6.30 -4.18 -1.77
CA GLY A 40 6.51 -2.95 -2.52
C GLY A 40 7.96 -2.84 -2.95
N THR A 41 8.18 -2.34 -4.15
CA THR A 41 9.51 -2.14 -4.71
C THR A 41 9.72 -0.67 -4.99
N ALA A 42 10.79 -0.10 -4.42
CA ALA A 42 11.18 1.29 -4.64
C ALA A 42 12.70 1.36 -4.66
N MET A 43 13.24 2.14 -5.60
CA MET A 43 14.68 2.37 -5.71
C MET A 43 15.49 1.06 -5.79
N GLY A 44 14.95 0.06 -6.49
CA GLY A 44 15.60 -1.24 -6.68
C GLY A 44 15.55 -2.18 -5.49
N LYS A 45 14.82 -1.82 -4.43
CA LYS A 45 14.67 -2.67 -3.24
C LYS A 45 13.23 -3.09 -3.07
N THR A 46 13.02 -4.36 -2.71
CA THR A 46 11.71 -4.93 -2.47
C THR A 46 11.54 -5.22 -0.98
N ILE A 47 10.44 -4.77 -0.41
CA ILE A 47 10.11 -4.98 1.00
C ILE A 47 8.74 -5.63 1.07
N GLY A 48 8.67 -6.76 1.77
CA GLY A 48 7.40 -7.44 2.01
C GLY A 48 6.72 -6.92 3.27
N PHE A 49 5.41 -7.08 3.33
CA PHE A 49 4.63 -6.80 4.52
C PHE A 49 3.58 -7.88 4.74
N LYS A 50 3.21 -8.07 6.00
CA LYS A 50 2.24 -9.06 6.45
C LYS A 50 1.21 -8.41 7.34
N ASN A 51 0.15 -9.16 7.63
CA ASN A 51 -0.88 -8.72 8.59
C ASN A 51 -1.57 -7.42 8.21
N GLY A 52 -1.76 -7.21 6.91
CA GLY A 52 -2.57 -6.11 6.45
C GLY A 52 -4.03 -6.34 6.81
N VAL A 53 -4.74 -5.28 7.16
CA VAL A 53 -6.13 -5.31 7.57
C VAL A 53 -6.96 -4.47 6.63
N ILE A 54 -8.08 -5.02 6.18
CA ILE A 54 -9.08 -4.29 5.38
C ILE A 54 -10.28 -4.04 6.28
N GLU A 55 -10.60 -2.77 6.49
CA GLU A 55 -11.72 -2.37 7.35
C GLU A 55 -12.40 -1.14 6.76
N ASP A 56 -13.69 -1.25 6.45
CA ASP A 56 -14.49 -0.14 5.91
C ASP A 56 -13.84 0.55 4.69
N GLY A 57 -13.30 -0.25 3.77
CA GLY A 57 -12.64 0.29 2.57
C GLY A 57 -11.26 0.88 2.82
N ARG A 58 -10.75 0.75 4.02
CA ARG A 58 -9.40 1.19 4.40
C ARG A 58 -8.44 0.02 4.43
N TYR A 59 -7.27 0.23 3.93
CA TYR A 59 -6.19 -0.75 3.88
C TYR A 59 -5.08 -0.28 4.80
N CYS A 60 -4.86 -1.02 5.88
CA CYS A 60 -3.91 -0.64 6.92
C CYS A 60 -2.83 -1.70 7.04
N PHE A 61 -1.58 -1.30 7.02
CA PHE A 61 -0.45 -2.20 7.21
C PHE A 61 0.78 -1.42 7.67
N SER A 62 1.80 -2.16 8.09
CA SER A 62 3.06 -1.58 8.51
C SER A 62 4.20 -2.17 7.72
N VAL A 63 5.19 -1.35 7.40
CA VAL A 63 6.39 -1.75 6.68
C VAL A 63 7.60 -1.38 7.52
N THR A 64 8.51 -2.32 7.72
CA THR A 64 9.74 -2.10 8.47
C THR A 64 10.94 -2.28 7.57
N ALA A 65 11.82 -1.28 7.53
CA ALA A 65 13.05 -1.32 6.78
C ALA A 65 14.13 -0.56 7.54
N LYS A 66 15.32 -1.15 7.65
CA LYS A 66 16.48 -0.54 8.33
C LYS A 66 16.16 -0.01 9.73
N GLY A 67 15.38 -0.77 10.50
CA GLY A 67 15.01 -0.39 11.86
C GLY A 67 13.93 0.68 11.95
N MET A 68 13.40 1.13 10.84
CA MET A 68 12.32 2.12 10.81
C MET A 68 11.00 1.45 10.40
N THR A 69 9.93 1.80 11.10
CA THR A 69 8.60 1.29 10.79
C THR A 69 7.70 2.43 10.32
N ALA A 70 7.05 2.22 9.19
CA ALA A 70 6.05 3.14 8.67
C ALA A 70 4.67 2.47 8.77
N ALA A 71 3.70 3.20 9.31
CA ALA A 71 2.31 2.78 9.32
C ALA A 71 1.62 3.38 8.10
N ILE A 72 0.98 2.54 7.31
CA ILE A 72 0.34 2.98 6.08
C ILE A 72 -1.16 2.74 6.18
N GLU A 73 -1.92 3.76 5.83
CA GLU A 73 -3.37 3.71 5.77
C GLU A 73 -3.81 4.29 4.44
N ALA A 74 -4.57 3.54 3.66
CA ALA A 74 -4.99 3.96 2.33
C ALA A 74 -6.43 3.60 2.07
N SER A 75 -7.08 4.40 1.23
CA SER A 75 -8.43 4.14 0.73
C SER A 75 -8.37 3.86 -0.76
N LEU A 76 -9.14 2.88 -1.19
CA LEU A 76 -9.27 2.53 -2.60
C LEU A 76 -10.61 3.04 -3.10
N ASN A 77 -10.58 3.95 -4.06
CA ASN A 77 -11.78 4.54 -4.64
C ASN A 77 -12.38 3.65 -5.74
N PRO A 78 -13.67 3.84 -6.07
CA PRO A 78 -14.33 3.02 -7.11
C PRO A 78 -13.64 3.07 -8.48
N ASP A 79 -12.96 4.15 -8.81
CA ASP A 79 -12.25 4.30 -10.09
C ASP A 79 -10.85 3.65 -10.09
N GLY A 80 -10.46 3.00 -9.00
CA GLY A 80 -9.14 2.38 -8.86
C GLY A 80 -8.06 3.30 -8.33
N SER A 81 -8.39 4.56 -8.05
CA SER A 81 -7.41 5.48 -7.45
C SER A 81 -7.22 5.18 -5.97
N ILE A 82 -6.02 5.47 -5.49
CA ILE A 82 -5.61 5.24 -4.11
C ILE A 82 -5.18 6.56 -3.49
N ALA A 83 -5.63 6.80 -2.27
CA ALA A 83 -5.20 7.97 -1.51
C ALA A 83 -5.01 7.55 -0.05
N GLY A 84 -3.93 8.01 0.55
CA GLY A 84 -3.65 7.64 1.94
C GLY A 84 -2.48 8.38 2.51
N THR A 85 -1.98 7.85 3.62
CA THR A 85 -0.87 8.44 4.37
C THR A 85 0.12 7.37 4.81
N ALA A 86 1.38 7.75 4.88
CA ALA A 86 2.44 6.96 5.50
C ALA A 86 2.97 7.74 6.69
N THR A 87 3.00 7.12 7.85
CA THR A 87 3.44 7.78 9.10
C THR A 87 4.63 7.04 9.65
N LEU A 88 5.75 7.77 9.75
CA LEU A 88 6.95 7.29 10.43
C LEU A 88 6.87 7.69 11.90
N ALA A 89 7.50 6.90 12.78
CA ALA A 89 7.50 7.21 14.20
C ALA A 89 8.05 8.62 14.48
N GLY A 90 7.27 9.42 15.20
CA GLY A 90 7.65 10.77 15.56
C GLY A 90 7.49 11.82 14.47
N SER A 91 6.91 11.45 13.32
CA SER A 91 6.71 12.39 12.21
C SER A 91 5.23 12.64 11.92
N LYS A 92 4.96 13.65 11.12
CA LYS A 92 3.62 13.90 10.61
C LYS A 92 3.29 12.94 9.48
N PRO A 93 2.01 12.60 9.25
CA PRO A 93 1.62 11.77 8.13
C PRO A 93 2.07 12.36 6.79
N ILE A 94 2.60 11.52 5.93
CA ILE A 94 3.04 11.91 4.59
C ILE A 94 2.00 11.43 3.58
N PRO A 95 1.43 12.32 2.76
CA PRO A 95 0.43 11.91 1.77
C PRO A 95 1.00 10.95 0.74
N CYS A 96 0.21 9.96 0.37
CA CYS A 96 0.53 9.07 -0.75
C CYS A 96 -0.66 8.97 -1.68
N LYS A 97 -0.38 8.80 -2.96
CA LYS A 97 -1.39 8.66 -4.02
C LYS A 97 -0.95 7.60 -5.00
N GLY A 98 -1.94 7.00 -5.63
CA GLY A 98 -1.63 6.01 -6.64
C GLY A 98 -2.89 5.47 -7.29
N ASN A 99 -2.72 4.36 -7.96
CA ASN A 99 -3.83 3.68 -8.59
C ASN A 99 -3.52 2.21 -8.81
N VAL A 100 -4.57 1.42 -8.88
CA VAL A 100 -4.48 0.02 -9.27
C VAL A 100 -4.32 -0.03 -10.77
N THR A 101 -3.27 -0.71 -11.25
CA THR A 101 -2.97 -0.82 -12.67
C THR A 101 -3.42 -2.15 -13.25
N ARG A 102 -3.52 -3.20 -12.42
CA ARG A 102 -3.87 -4.53 -12.89
C ARG A 102 -4.45 -5.38 -11.77
N GLU A 103 -5.44 -6.19 -12.10
CA GLU A 103 -5.98 -7.22 -11.25
C GLU A 103 -5.63 -8.57 -11.86
N GLU A 104 -5.19 -9.52 -11.06
CA GLU A 104 -4.80 -10.84 -11.54
C GLU A 104 -5.21 -11.91 -10.52
N LYS A 105 -5.84 -12.97 -10.98
CA LYS A 105 -6.20 -14.09 -10.13
C LYS A 105 -4.93 -14.80 -9.65
N ALA A 106 -4.87 -15.03 -8.35
CA ALA A 106 -3.72 -15.68 -7.73
C ALA A 106 -3.64 -17.17 -8.11
#